data_41c459c1aa7ad5fb6b7b6201d8be1568
#
_entry.id   41c459c1aa7ad5fb6b7b6201d8be1568
#
_cell.length_a   1.000
_cell.length_b   1.000
_cell.length_c   1.000
_cell.angle_alpha   90.00
_cell.angle_beta   90.00
_cell.angle_gamma   90.00
#
_symmetry.space_group_name_H-M   'P 1'
#
loop_
_entity.id
_entity.type
_entity.pdbx_description
1 polymer ?
#
loop_
_entity_poly.entity_id
_entity_poly.type
_entity_poly.pdbx_seq_one_letter_code
_entity_poly.pdbx_strand_id
1 'polypeptide(L)'
;MKAFEKMHPVIPMIYFSAMIFITMFTVNPVLLAVSFFGAVSFCGMLVGARKLASSLAYSVPVLLLISLTNPIFSHNGETILFFMNDNPVTLEAVCYGFAVGVMIMSVFYWFKCFNAVMSSDKFIYLFGRVIPKLALLLSMTLGFIPKLKRRYKEIDSAQKALGIYTSKSFVDRLRSKMRVMSILVTWSLESSVETGDSMRARGYGLKGRSSYSVFAWSARDSVVLAVILVFVAAVCFAMSCGYGEFSYYPAFSPLDLSPVSYTHLRAHETGA
;
A
#
# COMPACT_ATOMS: atom_id res chain seq x y z
N MET A 1 0.99 17.19 11.81
CA MET A 1 0.64 15.89 11.21
C MET A 1 -0.32 15.04 12.00
N LYS A 2 -0.50 15.30 13.28
CA LYS A 2 -1.55 14.67 14.11
C LYS A 2 -3.00 14.90 13.62
N ALA A 3 -3.20 15.75 12.59
CA ALA A 3 -4.52 16.03 12.05
C ALA A 3 -5.09 14.84 11.26
N PHE A 4 -4.28 14.23 10.36
CA PHE A 4 -4.69 13.04 9.57
C PHE A 4 -4.89 11.80 10.44
N GLU A 5 -4.13 11.67 11.54
CA GLU A 5 -4.30 10.58 12.51
C GLU A 5 -5.62 10.66 13.27
N LYS A 6 -6.13 11.89 13.48
CA LYS A 6 -7.36 12.17 14.25
C LYS A 6 -8.63 12.22 13.38
N MET A 7 -8.50 12.23 12.06
CA MET A 7 -9.64 12.21 11.13
C MET A 7 -10.34 10.86 11.11
N HIS A 8 -11.61 10.88 10.71
CA HIS A 8 -12.38 9.65 10.54
C HIS A 8 -11.69 8.70 9.54
N PRO A 9 -11.57 7.38 9.84
CA PRO A 9 -10.79 6.42 9.04
C PRO A 9 -11.16 6.31 7.56
N VAL A 10 -12.40 6.66 7.20
CA VAL A 10 -12.88 6.70 5.80
C VAL A 10 -12.09 7.67 4.94
N ILE A 11 -11.70 8.84 5.49
CA ILE A 11 -11.04 9.90 4.74
C ILE A 11 -9.67 9.49 4.22
N PRO A 12 -8.72 9.06 5.08
CA PRO A 12 -7.43 8.62 4.59
C PRO A 12 -7.55 7.40 3.66
N MET A 13 -8.52 6.50 3.89
CA MET A 13 -8.76 5.38 3.00
C MET A 13 -9.11 5.84 1.58
N ILE A 14 -10.11 6.72 1.44
CA ILE A 14 -10.54 7.25 0.13
C ILE A 14 -9.42 8.04 -0.53
N TYR A 15 -8.73 8.93 0.22
CA TYR A 15 -7.65 9.75 -0.30
C TYR A 15 -6.51 8.91 -0.88
N PHE A 16 -5.94 8.01 -0.09
CA PHE A 16 -4.80 7.21 -0.56
C PHE A 16 -5.18 6.22 -1.65
N SER A 17 -6.38 5.61 -1.56
CA SER A 17 -6.87 4.75 -2.64
C SER A 17 -7.01 5.53 -3.94
N ALA A 18 -7.61 6.72 -3.91
CA ALA A 18 -7.73 7.57 -5.08
C ALA A 18 -6.38 7.96 -5.67
N MET A 19 -5.40 8.37 -4.83
CA MET A 19 -4.05 8.72 -5.28
C MET A 19 -3.32 7.55 -5.92
N ILE A 20 -3.46 6.34 -5.35
CA ILE A 20 -2.88 5.11 -5.91
C ILE A 20 -3.51 4.79 -7.26
N PHE A 21 -4.85 4.82 -7.35
CA PHE A 21 -5.56 4.55 -8.61
C PHE A 21 -5.20 5.56 -9.70
N ILE A 22 -5.25 6.86 -9.40
CA ILE A 22 -4.89 7.92 -10.36
C ILE A 22 -3.46 7.71 -10.85
N THR A 23 -2.50 7.46 -9.95
CA THR A 23 -1.10 7.25 -10.33
C THR A 23 -0.91 6.00 -11.20
N MET A 24 -1.66 4.93 -10.93
CA MET A 24 -1.56 3.65 -11.65
C MET A 24 -2.10 3.73 -13.08
N PHE A 25 -3.13 4.56 -13.32
CA PHE A 25 -3.73 4.73 -14.64
C PHE A 25 -3.16 5.89 -15.45
N THR A 26 -2.21 6.65 -14.89
CA THR A 26 -1.58 7.78 -15.56
C THR A 26 -0.21 7.39 -16.09
N VAL A 27 -0.01 7.56 -17.41
CA VAL A 27 1.28 7.31 -18.09
C VAL A 27 1.98 8.62 -18.48
N ASN A 28 1.31 9.76 -18.32
CA ASN A 28 1.87 11.07 -18.64
C ASN A 28 3.05 11.40 -17.71
N PRO A 29 4.26 11.74 -18.27
CA PRO A 29 5.47 11.96 -17.47
C PRO A 29 5.35 13.13 -16.51
N VAL A 30 4.60 14.17 -16.85
CA VAL A 30 4.39 15.35 -15.98
C VAL A 30 3.56 14.97 -14.75
N LEU A 31 2.43 14.28 -14.97
CA LEU A 31 1.56 13.85 -13.88
C LEU A 31 2.24 12.81 -12.98
N LEU A 32 3.04 11.91 -13.56
CA LEU A 32 3.85 10.96 -12.80
C LEU A 32 4.91 11.66 -11.93
N ALA A 33 5.59 12.67 -12.47
CA ALA A 33 6.55 13.46 -11.72
C ALA A 33 5.87 14.18 -10.54
N VAL A 34 4.74 14.84 -10.78
CA VAL A 34 3.97 15.53 -9.72
C VAL A 34 3.52 14.53 -8.65
N SER A 35 2.99 13.36 -9.05
CA SER A 35 2.59 12.32 -8.10
C SER A 35 3.77 11.79 -7.30
N PHE A 36 4.92 11.55 -7.93
CA PHE A 36 6.12 11.07 -7.27
C PHE A 36 6.65 12.08 -6.24
N PHE A 37 6.83 13.35 -6.64
CA PHE A 37 7.28 14.39 -5.71
C PHE A 37 6.26 14.62 -4.58
N GLY A 38 4.96 14.57 -4.88
CA GLY A 38 3.90 14.62 -3.89
C GLY A 38 3.99 13.48 -2.87
N ALA A 39 4.14 12.23 -3.34
CA ALA A 39 4.27 11.05 -2.49
C ALA A 39 5.52 11.10 -1.62
N VAL A 40 6.67 11.46 -2.19
CA VAL A 40 7.95 11.58 -1.48
C VAL A 40 7.90 12.69 -0.43
N SER A 41 7.37 13.87 -0.78
CA SER A 41 7.22 14.99 0.16
C SER A 41 6.30 14.62 1.33
N PHE A 42 5.16 14.01 1.05
CA PHE A 42 4.22 13.55 2.07
C PHE A 42 4.83 12.46 2.96
N CYS A 43 5.54 11.49 2.37
CA CYS A 43 6.26 10.46 3.11
C CYS A 43 7.35 11.05 4.00
N GLY A 44 8.12 12.04 3.51
CA GLY A 44 9.13 12.75 4.29
C GLY A 44 8.58 13.44 5.51
N MET A 45 7.42 14.04 5.35
CA MET A 45 6.69 14.68 6.45
C MET A 45 6.17 13.67 7.49
N LEU A 46 5.76 12.46 7.10
CA LEU A 46 5.23 11.43 8.00
C LEU A 46 6.34 10.68 8.75
N VAL A 47 7.37 10.25 8.04
CA VAL A 47 8.36 9.28 8.53
C VAL A 47 9.65 9.97 8.98
N GLY A 48 9.88 11.20 8.53
CA GLY A 48 11.08 12.00 8.79
C GLY A 48 12.14 11.83 7.72
N ALA A 49 12.92 12.90 7.51
CA ALA A 49 13.87 13.03 6.39
C ALA A 49 14.95 11.93 6.39
N ARG A 50 15.47 11.53 7.55
CA ARG A 50 16.54 10.52 7.64
C ARG A 50 16.09 9.13 7.18
N LYS A 51 14.87 8.72 7.56
CA LYS A 51 14.29 7.45 7.14
C LYS A 51 13.83 7.49 5.68
N LEU A 52 13.41 8.68 5.21
CA LEU A 52 13.09 8.89 3.80
C LEU A 52 14.35 8.74 2.94
N ALA A 53 15.46 9.38 3.29
CA ALA A 53 16.72 9.26 2.54
C ALA A 53 17.20 7.80 2.42
N SER A 54 17.14 7.04 3.52
CA SER A 54 17.45 5.61 3.49
C SER A 54 16.49 4.85 2.56
N SER A 55 15.19 5.17 2.59
CA SER A 55 14.21 4.53 1.71
C SER A 55 14.46 4.85 0.24
N LEU A 56 14.80 6.11 -0.08
CA LEU A 56 15.15 6.53 -1.44
C LEU A 56 16.42 5.81 -1.94
N ALA A 57 17.43 5.66 -1.10
CA ALA A 57 18.64 4.93 -1.45
C ALA A 57 18.35 3.47 -1.85
N TYR A 58 17.43 2.80 -1.17
CA TYR A 58 17.01 1.43 -1.54
C TYR A 58 16.07 1.39 -2.75
N SER A 59 15.34 2.46 -3.03
CA SER A 59 14.39 2.50 -4.17
C SER A 59 15.08 2.77 -5.51
N VAL A 60 16.25 3.45 -5.52
CA VAL A 60 17.00 3.74 -6.75
C VAL A 60 17.44 2.47 -7.51
N PRO A 61 18.06 1.45 -6.90
CA PRO A 61 18.41 0.22 -7.60
C PRO A 61 17.18 -0.51 -8.17
N VAL A 62 16.05 -0.49 -7.44
CA VAL A 62 14.81 -1.11 -7.91
C VAL A 62 14.23 -0.35 -9.10
N LEU A 63 14.25 0.99 -9.05
CA LEU A 63 13.84 1.83 -10.18
C LEU A 63 14.69 1.55 -11.43
N LEU A 64 16.02 1.48 -11.29
CA LEU A 64 16.92 1.16 -12.39
C LEU A 64 16.66 -0.22 -12.97
N LEU A 65 16.41 -1.22 -12.10
CA LEU A 65 16.12 -2.57 -12.55
C LEU A 65 14.82 -2.62 -13.36
N ILE A 66 13.75 -1.97 -12.90
CA ILE A 66 12.46 -1.90 -13.60
C ILE A 66 12.62 -1.13 -14.92
N SER A 67 13.32 0.01 -14.90
CA SER A 67 13.56 0.83 -16.08
C SER A 67 14.31 0.09 -17.17
N LEU A 68 15.30 -0.74 -16.81
CA LEU A 68 16.08 -1.54 -17.76
C LEU A 68 15.33 -2.78 -18.28
N THR A 69 14.31 -3.24 -17.55
CA THR A 69 13.54 -4.42 -17.99
C THR A 69 12.78 -4.14 -19.30
N ASN A 70 12.19 -2.95 -19.44
CA ASN A 70 11.37 -2.64 -20.60
C ASN A 70 12.15 -2.62 -21.93
N PRO A 71 13.32 -1.96 -22.06
CA PRO A 71 14.12 -1.98 -23.29
C PRO A 71 14.65 -3.38 -23.69
N ILE A 72 14.71 -4.32 -22.74
CA ILE A 72 15.14 -5.69 -23.00
C ILE A 72 14.02 -6.51 -23.66
N PHE A 73 12.76 -6.23 -23.33
CA PHE A 73 11.60 -7.01 -23.81
C PHE A 73 10.79 -6.29 -24.90
N SER A 74 10.82 -4.95 -24.94
CA SER A 74 10.08 -4.15 -25.92
C SER A 74 11.04 -3.42 -26.83
N HIS A 75 10.91 -3.65 -28.13
CA HIS A 75 11.77 -3.13 -29.19
C HIS A 75 11.03 -2.12 -30.07
N ASN A 76 9.89 -1.61 -29.61
CA ASN A 76 9.06 -0.65 -30.34
C ASN A 76 9.66 0.76 -30.21
N GLY A 77 9.67 1.52 -31.30
CA GLY A 77 10.16 2.90 -31.37
C GLY A 77 10.91 3.18 -32.66
N GLU A 78 11.04 4.44 -33.03
CA GLU A 78 11.70 4.88 -34.27
C GLU A 78 13.17 5.21 -34.06
N THR A 79 13.57 5.66 -32.85
CA THR A 79 14.96 6.08 -32.55
C THR A 79 15.78 4.93 -31.97
N ILE A 80 16.58 4.28 -32.80
CA ILE A 80 17.46 3.19 -32.40
C ILE A 80 18.72 3.77 -31.76
N LEU A 81 19.02 3.39 -30.51
CA LEU A 81 20.26 3.77 -29.81
C LEU A 81 21.40 2.79 -30.10
N PHE A 82 21.16 1.51 -29.95
CA PHE A 82 22.12 0.44 -30.25
C PHE A 82 21.39 -0.89 -30.42
N PHE A 83 22.08 -1.87 -31.00
CA PHE A 83 21.58 -3.24 -31.14
C PHE A 83 22.15 -4.11 -30.02
N MET A 84 21.28 -4.84 -29.34
CA MET A 84 21.62 -5.83 -28.35
C MET A 84 21.07 -7.18 -28.79
N ASN A 85 21.93 -8.14 -29.12
CA ASN A 85 21.56 -9.48 -29.56
C ASN A 85 20.58 -9.49 -30.78
N ASP A 86 20.90 -8.70 -31.82
CA ASP A 86 20.11 -8.43 -33.03
C ASP A 86 18.77 -7.71 -32.82
N ASN A 87 18.48 -7.29 -31.59
CA ASN A 87 17.28 -6.52 -31.28
C ASN A 87 17.61 -5.04 -31.08
N PRO A 88 16.88 -4.09 -31.73
CA PRO A 88 17.11 -2.68 -31.56
C PRO A 88 16.62 -2.20 -30.19
N VAL A 89 17.49 -1.57 -29.41
CA VAL A 89 17.12 -0.85 -28.20
C VAL A 89 16.81 0.58 -28.60
N THR A 90 15.56 1.02 -28.35
CA THR A 90 15.06 2.32 -28.74
C THR A 90 15.02 3.29 -27.57
N LEU A 91 15.16 4.59 -27.85
CA LEU A 91 15.09 5.64 -26.83
C LEU A 91 13.70 5.70 -26.19
N GLU A 92 12.66 5.47 -27.00
CA GLU A 92 11.26 5.43 -26.56
C GLU A 92 11.05 4.31 -25.53
N ALA A 93 11.64 3.11 -25.77
CA ALA A 93 11.54 2.00 -24.84
C ALA A 93 12.23 2.29 -23.49
N VAL A 94 13.37 3.01 -23.52
CA VAL A 94 14.07 3.43 -22.29
C VAL A 94 13.25 4.45 -21.53
N CYS A 95 12.72 5.48 -22.20
CA CYS A 95 11.89 6.51 -21.57
C CYS A 95 10.60 5.94 -21.01
N TYR A 96 9.94 5.03 -21.72
CA TYR A 96 8.77 4.34 -21.22
C TYR A 96 9.08 3.48 -20.00
N GLY A 97 10.18 2.71 -20.06
CA GLY A 97 10.66 1.92 -18.93
C GLY A 97 10.96 2.78 -17.68
N PHE A 98 11.53 3.96 -17.87
CA PHE A 98 11.76 4.91 -16.79
C PHE A 98 10.43 5.45 -16.24
N ALA A 99 9.48 5.82 -17.09
CA ALA A 99 8.15 6.28 -16.67
C ALA A 99 7.40 5.22 -15.84
N VAL A 100 7.43 3.95 -16.30
CA VAL A 100 6.85 2.81 -15.56
C VAL A 100 7.59 2.62 -14.22
N GLY A 101 8.91 2.75 -14.19
CA GLY A 101 9.69 2.70 -12.96
C GLY A 101 9.28 3.78 -11.96
N VAL A 102 9.12 5.03 -12.41
CA VAL A 102 8.66 6.14 -11.58
C VAL A 102 7.21 5.92 -11.11
N MET A 103 6.34 5.39 -11.97
CA MET A 103 4.96 5.05 -11.62
C MET A 103 4.91 4.05 -10.46
N ILE A 104 5.65 2.93 -10.57
CA ILE A 104 5.70 1.90 -9.53
C ILE A 104 6.27 2.47 -8.22
N MET A 105 7.32 3.30 -8.30
CA MET A 105 7.88 3.95 -7.13
C MET A 105 6.90 4.93 -6.49
N SER A 106 6.15 5.70 -7.27
CA SER A 106 5.13 6.61 -6.75
C SER A 106 4.05 5.85 -5.99
N VAL A 107 3.54 4.76 -6.56
CA VAL A 107 2.56 3.87 -5.92
C VAL A 107 3.13 3.28 -4.63
N PHE A 108 4.39 2.83 -4.64
CA PHE A 108 5.06 2.31 -3.45
C PHE A 108 5.14 3.36 -2.32
N TYR A 109 5.50 4.63 -2.63
CA TYR A 109 5.54 5.70 -1.64
C TYR A 109 4.15 6.08 -1.14
N TRP A 110 3.12 6.12 -2.00
CA TRP A 110 1.73 6.31 -1.56
C TRP A 110 1.27 5.19 -0.63
N PHE A 111 1.60 3.95 -0.96
CA PHE A 111 1.26 2.81 -0.10
C PHE A 111 2.00 2.84 1.25
N LYS A 112 3.25 3.31 1.25
CA LYS A 112 4.01 3.53 2.48
C LYS A 112 3.39 4.60 3.37
N CYS A 113 2.91 5.69 2.77
CA CYS A 113 2.16 6.73 3.49
C CYS A 113 0.83 6.20 4.03
N PHE A 114 0.10 5.43 3.24
CA PHE A 114 -1.12 4.76 3.66
C PHE A 114 -0.90 3.90 4.90
N ASN A 115 0.11 3.02 4.87
CA ASN A 115 0.44 2.17 6.02
C ASN A 115 0.88 2.94 7.26
N ALA A 116 1.47 4.11 7.10
CA ALA A 116 1.87 4.97 8.23
C ALA A 116 0.68 5.68 8.90
N VAL A 117 -0.37 6.00 8.12
CA VAL A 117 -1.57 6.72 8.61
C VAL A 117 -2.67 5.76 9.04
N MET A 118 -2.80 4.62 8.33
CA MET A 118 -3.86 3.63 8.54
C MET A 118 -3.39 2.56 9.51
N SER A 119 -3.76 2.70 10.79
CA SER A 119 -3.51 1.66 11.79
C SER A 119 -4.46 0.47 11.61
N SER A 120 -4.06 -0.70 12.12
CA SER A 120 -4.90 -1.90 12.12
C SER A 120 -6.27 -1.67 12.75
N ASP A 121 -6.34 -0.85 13.81
CA ASP A 121 -7.59 -0.54 14.49
C ASP A 121 -8.55 0.28 13.61
N LYS A 122 -8.03 1.24 12.83
CA LYS A 122 -8.81 2.03 11.86
C LYS A 122 -9.35 1.13 10.75
N PHE A 123 -8.53 0.19 10.30
CA PHE A 123 -8.91 -0.78 9.28
C PHE A 123 -10.04 -1.69 9.76
N ILE A 124 -9.91 -2.25 10.98
CA ILE A 124 -10.95 -3.08 11.61
C ILE A 124 -12.24 -2.28 11.80
N TYR A 125 -12.16 -1.03 12.22
CA TYR A 125 -13.31 -0.16 12.37
C TYR A 125 -14.07 0.03 11.05
N LEU A 126 -13.34 0.25 9.96
CA LEU A 126 -13.93 0.49 8.64
C LEU A 126 -14.73 -0.73 8.13
N PHE A 127 -14.10 -1.91 8.22
CA PHE A 127 -14.72 -3.17 7.78
C PHE A 127 -15.71 -3.73 8.81
N GLY A 128 -15.59 -3.35 10.07
CA GLY A 128 -16.46 -3.80 11.15
C GLY A 128 -17.92 -3.43 10.98
N ARG A 129 -18.19 -2.35 10.25
CA ARG A 129 -19.55 -1.92 9.92
C ARG A 129 -20.18 -2.80 8.82
N VAL A 130 -19.37 -3.28 7.89
CA VAL A 130 -19.82 -4.13 6.77
C VAL A 130 -19.91 -5.59 7.18
N ILE A 131 -18.89 -6.10 7.89
CA ILE A 131 -18.81 -7.51 8.30
C ILE A 131 -18.44 -7.59 9.79
N PRO A 132 -19.42 -7.40 10.71
CA PRO A 132 -19.14 -7.27 12.14
C PRO A 132 -18.54 -8.54 12.76
N LYS A 133 -18.88 -9.73 12.25
CA LYS A 133 -18.31 -11.01 12.73
C LYS A 133 -16.81 -11.11 12.45
N LEU A 134 -16.39 -10.75 11.24
CA LEU A 134 -14.96 -10.77 10.87
C LEU A 134 -14.16 -9.68 11.60
N ALA A 135 -14.73 -8.50 11.77
CA ALA A 135 -14.07 -7.44 12.52
C ALA A 135 -13.82 -7.82 13.98
N LEU A 136 -14.78 -8.48 14.63
CA LEU A 136 -14.61 -9.01 15.97
C LEU A 136 -13.48 -10.05 16.01
N LEU A 137 -13.49 -11.02 15.07
CA LEU A 137 -12.46 -12.05 14.96
C LEU A 137 -11.06 -11.43 14.78
N LEU A 138 -10.93 -10.47 13.85
CA LEU A 138 -9.67 -9.77 13.60
C LEU A 138 -9.20 -8.98 14.82
N SER A 139 -10.12 -8.26 15.49
CA SER A 139 -9.80 -7.50 16.71
C SER A 139 -9.29 -8.41 17.83
N MET A 140 -9.96 -9.55 18.05
CA MET A 140 -9.51 -10.54 19.02
C MET A 140 -8.14 -11.12 18.65
N THR A 141 -7.97 -11.51 17.39
CA THR A 141 -6.71 -12.10 16.90
C THR A 141 -5.54 -11.12 17.05
N LEU A 142 -5.71 -9.85 16.64
CA LEU A 142 -4.67 -8.83 16.79
C LEU A 142 -4.36 -8.54 18.26
N GLY A 143 -5.38 -8.54 19.13
CA GLY A 143 -5.19 -8.41 20.58
C GLY A 143 -4.53 -9.63 21.22
N PHE A 144 -4.66 -10.81 20.59
CA PHE A 144 -4.07 -12.05 21.08
C PHE A 144 -2.57 -12.17 20.77
N ILE A 145 -2.10 -11.60 19.66
CA ILE A 145 -0.68 -11.64 19.24
C ILE A 145 0.29 -11.12 20.34
N PRO A 146 0.07 -9.93 20.95
CA PRO A 146 0.94 -9.48 22.04
C PRO A 146 0.87 -10.37 23.27
N LYS A 147 -0.29 -10.95 23.59
CA LYS A 147 -0.45 -11.90 24.70
C LYS A 147 0.36 -13.19 24.46
N LEU A 148 0.26 -13.77 23.26
CA LEU A 148 1.07 -14.92 22.83
C LEU A 148 2.58 -14.63 22.94
N LYS A 149 3.02 -13.46 22.44
CA LYS A 149 4.44 -13.08 22.49
C LYS A 149 4.95 -12.96 23.94
N ARG A 150 4.12 -12.43 24.83
CA ARG A 150 4.45 -12.34 26.26
C ARG A 150 4.51 -13.73 26.89
N ARG A 151 3.50 -14.57 26.65
CA ARG A 151 3.43 -15.92 27.17
C ARG A 151 4.56 -16.83 26.67
N TYR A 152 4.93 -16.70 25.39
CA TYR A 152 6.10 -17.37 24.83
C TYR A 152 7.38 -17.04 25.62
N LYS A 153 7.63 -15.77 25.92
CA LYS A 153 8.80 -15.35 26.69
C LYS A 153 8.79 -15.90 28.11
N GLU A 154 7.63 -15.91 28.76
CA GLU A 154 7.47 -16.47 30.10
C GLU A 154 7.82 -17.97 30.13
N ILE A 155 7.23 -18.76 29.21
CA ILE A 155 7.48 -20.20 29.09
C ILE A 155 8.94 -20.48 28.74
N ASP A 156 9.51 -19.75 27.78
CA ASP A 156 10.91 -19.90 27.37
C ASP A 156 11.88 -19.60 28.53
N SER A 157 11.61 -18.54 29.29
CA SER A 157 12.39 -18.18 30.48
C SER A 157 12.28 -19.23 31.58
N ALA A 158 11.09 -19.76 31.84
CA ALA A 158 10.88 -20.84 32.80
C ALA A 158 11.63 -22.12 32.40
N GLN A 159 11.60 -22.49 31.13
CA GLN A 159 12.34 -23.65 30.63
C GLN A 159 13.85 -23.47 30.68
N LYS A 160 14.34 -22.24 30.46
CA LYS A 160 15.76 -21.92 30.68
C LYS A 160 16.18 -22.09 32.14
N ALA A 161 15.36 -21.59 33.07
CA ALA A 161 15.60 -21.72 34.49
C ALA A 161 15.64 -23.19 34.98
N LEU A 162 14.84 -24.07 34.34
CA LEU A 162 14.84 -25.50 34.58
C LEU A 162 16.04 -26.25 33.94
N GLY A 163 16.96 -25.57 33.28
CA GLY A 163 18.16 -26.15 32.68
C GLY A 163 17.90 -26.96 31.40
N ILE A 164 16.73 -26.89 30.79
CA ILE A 164 16.34 -27.68 29.62
C ILE A 164 17.16 -27.35 28.36
N TYR A 165 17.78 -26.18 28.33
CA TYR A 165 18.63 -25.69 27.22
C TYR A 165 20.15 -26.01 27.42
N THR A 166 20.51 -26.88 28.33
CA THR A 166 21.93 -27.17 28.68
C THR A 166 22.68 -27.88 27.55
N SER A 167 21.98 -28.60 26.68
CA SER A 167 22.61 -29.32 25.56
C SER A 167 22.98 -28.34 24.41
N LYS A 168 24.21 -28.52 23.88
CA LYS A 168 24.71 -27.77 22.70
C LYS A 168 24.20 -28.35 21.38
N SER A 169 23.52 -29.52 21.40
CA SER A 169 23.00 -30.18 20.19
C SER A 169 21.90 -29.36 19.52
N PHE A 170 21.94 -29.25 18.19
CA PHE A 170 20.90 -28.59 17.40
C PHE A 170 19.53 -29.28 17.57
N VAL A 171 19.53 -30.62 17.62
CA VAL A 171 18.31 -31.43 17.77
C VAL A 171 17.64 -31.17 19.12
N ASP A 172 18.42 -31.13 20.21
CA ASP A 172 17.88 -30.87 21.55
C ASP A 172 17.33 -29.45 21.67
N ARG A 173 17.99 -28.49 21.03
CA ARG A 173 17.49 -27.09 20.95
C ARG A 173 16.18 -27.00 20.19
N LEU A 174 16.04 -27.74 19.09
CA LEU A 174 14.81 -27.81 18.32
C LEU A 174 13.68 -28.45 19.14
N ARG A 175 13.97 -29.59 19.78
CA ARG A 175 13.01 -30.29 20.68
C ARG A 175 12.54 -29.40 21.82
N SER A 176 13.43 -28.62 22.43
CA SER A 176 13.09 -27.68 23.50
C SER A 176 12.15 -26.57 22.98
N LYS A 177 12.42 -26.01 21.79
CA LYS A 177 11.53 -25.04 21.17
C LYS A 177 10.16 -25.61 20.81
N MET A 178 10.12 -26.85 20.30
CA MET A 178 8.85 -27.55 20.02
C MET A 178 8.03 -27.76 21.29
N ARG A 179 8.66 -28.04 22.43
CA ARG A 179 8.00 -28.15 23.73
C ARG A 179 7.36 -26.79 24.14
N VAL A 180 8.10 -25.69 23.99
CA VAL A 180 7.57 -24.35 24.26
C VAL A 180 6.34 -24.08 23.40
N MET A 181 6.40 -24.43 22.10
CA MET A 181 5.27 -24.27 21.18
C MET A 181 4.09 -25.15 21.59
N SER A 182 4.30 -26.40 22.00
CA SER A 182 3.21 -27.27 22.48
C SER A 182 2.49 -26.69 23.70
N ILE A 183 3.24 -26.21 24.70
CA ILE A 183 2.69 -25.56 25.89
C ILE A 183 1.91 -24.29 25.49
N LEU A 184 2.45 -23.52 24.56
CA LEU A 184 1.81 -22.28 24.09
C LEU A 184 0.49 -22.56 23.37
N VAL A 185 0.42 -23.63 22.55
CA VAL A 185 -0.82 -24.06 21.88
C VAL A 185 -1.86 -24.49 22.90
N THR A 186 -1.50 -25.32 23.89
CA THR A 186 -2.40 -25.75 24.95
C THR A 186 -2.97 -24.58 25.72
N TRP A 187 -2.12 -23.66 26.16
CA TRP A 187 -2.53 -22.42 26.83
C TRP A 187 -3.45 -21.56 25.93
N SER A 188 -3.15 -21.49 24.65
CA SER A 188 -3.93 -20.73 23.67
C SER A 188 -5.36 -21.28 23.52
N LEU A 189 -5.51 -22.60 23.47
CA LEU A 189 -6.82 -23.26 23.40
C LEU A 189 -7.62 -23.01 24.69
N GLU A 190 -7.01 -23.19 25.86
CA GLU A 190 -7.63 -22.90 27.15
C GLU A 190 -8.11 -21.44 27.25
N SER A 191 -7.22 -20.49 26.96
CA SER A 191 -7.56 -19.05 26.95
C SER A 191 -8.66 -18.68 25.95
N SER A 192 -8.75 -19.43 24.84
CA SER A 192 -9.83 -19.21 23.85
C SER A 192 -11.19 -19.66 24.37
N VAL A 193 -11.26 -20.78 25.10
CA VAL A 193 -12.48 -21.29 25.74
C VAL A 193 -12.93 -20.30 26.83
N GLU A 194 -12.05 -19.90 27.72
CA GLU A 194 -12.32 -18.91 28.77
C GLU A 194 -12.84 -17.57 28.20
N THR A 195 -12.22 -17.11 27.10
CA THR A 195 -12.65 -15.91 26.41
C THR A 195 -14.06 -16.09 25.85
N GLY A 196 -14.36 -17.24 25.25
CA GLY A 196 -15.68 -17.56 24.71
C GLY A 196 -16.76 -17.56 25.79
N ASP A 197 -16.49 -18.19 26.94
CA ASP A 197 -17.42 -18.23 28.08
C ASP A 197 -17.62 -16.85 28.71
N SER A 198 -16.56 -16.07 28.87
CA SER A 198 -16.65 -14.67 29.32
C SER A 198 -17.50 -13.82 28.37
N MET A 199 -17.39 -14.01 27.05
CA MET A 199 -18.20 -13.32 26.06
C MET A 199 -19.68 -13.72 26.16
N ARG A 200 -19.98 -15.00 26.33
CA ARG A 200 -21.37 -15.49 26.53
C ARG A 200 -21.97 -14.89 27.79
N ALA A 201 -21.23 -14.88 28.89
CA ALA A 201 -21.68 -14.28 30.15
C ALA A 201 -21.98 -12.77 30.01
N ARG A 202 -21.30 -12.06 29.11
CA ARG A 202 -21.55 -10.65 28.79
C ARG A 202 -22.66 -10.44 27.76
N GLY A 203 -23.39 -11.47 27.38
CA GLY A 203 -24.55 -11.38 26.47
C GLY A 203 -24.14 -11.37 24.98
N TYR A 204 -22.98 -11.92 24.64
CA TYR A 204 -22.61 -12.08 23.22
C TYR A 204 -23.63 -13.00 22.51
N GLY A 205 -24.17 -12.53 21.39
CA GLY A 205 -25.16 -13.25 20.59
C GLY A 205 -26.60 -12.82 20.82
N LEU A 206 -26.90 -11.98 21.83
CA LEU A 206 -28.22 -11.43 22.05
C LEU A 206 -28.60 -10.40 20.97
N LYS A 207 -29.89 -10.30 20.66
CA LYS A 207 -30.46 -9.30 19.74
C LYS A 207 -30.38 -7.90 20.38
N GLY A 208 -30.16 -6.85 19.53
CA GLY A 208 -30.14 -5.46 20.03
C GLY A 208 -28.76 -4.99 20.50
N ARG A 209 -27.68 -5.66 20.10
CA ARG A 209 -26.32 -5.27 20.44
C ARG A 209 -25.95 -3.91 19.83
N SER A 210 -25.52 -2.96 20.67
CA SER A 210 -24.90 -1.71 20.26
C SER A 210 -23.38 -1.90 20.08
N SER A 211 -22.80 -1.16 19.12
CA SER A 211 -21.36 -1.14 18.90
C SER A 211 -20.81 0.21 19.35
N TYR A 212 -19.86 0.19 20.27
CA TYR A 212 -19.14 1.39 20.68
C TYR A 212 -18.15 1.80 19.58
N SER A 213 -18.22 3.05 19.15
CA SER A 213 -17.32 3.62 18.16
C SER A 213 -16.42 4.68 18.81
N VAL A 214 -15.11 4.52 18.69
CA VAL A 214 -14.12 5.51 19.14
C VAL A 214 -14.05 6.68 18.15
N PHE A 215 -14.41 6.46 16.89
CA PHE A 215 -14.32 7.45 15.82
C PHE A 215 -15.69 8.12 15.63
N ALA A 216 -15.73 9.42 15.91
CA ALA A 216 -16.91 10.26 15.66
C ALA A 216 -16.68 11.07 14.37
N TRP A 217 -17.74 11.20 13.58
CA TRP A 217 -17.73 12.03 12.37
C TRP A 217 -17.79 13.52 12.74
N SER A 218 -16.90 14.32 12.21
CA SER A 218 -16.79 15.76 12.45
C SER A 218 -17.19 16.55 11.19
N ALA A 219 -17.69 17.79 11.35
CA ALA A 219 -17.96 18.69 10.23
C ALA A 219 -16.72 18.91 9.35
N ARG A 220 -15.52 18.96 9.95
CA ARG A 220 -14.24 19.00 9.21
C ARG A 220 -14.07 17.81 8.26
N ASP A 221 -14.49 16.63 8.71
CA ASP A 221 -14.35 15.40 7.94
C ASP A 221 -15.20 15.45 6.67
N SER A 222 -16.41 16.03 6.76
CA SER A 222 -17.29 16.23 5.61
C SER A 222 -16.70 17.21 4.59
N VAL A 223 -16.11 18.32 5.04
CA VAL A 223 -15.47 19.29 4.15
C VAL A 223 -14.27 18.68 3.43
N VAL A 224 -13.40 17.99 4.18
CA VAL A 224 -12.22 17.34 3.58
C VAL A 224 -12.63 16.26 2.59
N LEU A 225 -13.64 15.46 2.91
CA LEU A 225 -14.17 14.44 1.99
C LEU A 225 -14.73 15.09 0.71
N ALA A 226 -15.51 16.16 0.83
CA ALA A 226 -16.04 16.88 -0.32
C ALA A 226 -14.93 17.40 -1.23
N VAL A 227 -13.89 18.01 -0.66
CA VAL A 227 -12.72 18.49 -1.42
C VAL A 227 -12.00 17.34 -2.14
N ILE A 228 -11.80 16.20 -1.47
CA ILE A 228 -11.17 15.02 -2.08
C ILE A 228 -12.02 14.51 -3.25
N LEU A 229 -13.33 14.38 -3.07
CA LEU A 229 -14.25 13.89 -4.11
C LEU A 229 -14.30 14.83 -5.32
N VAL A 230 -14.36 16.15 -5.10
CA VAL A 230 -14.31 17.14 -6.18
C VAL A 230 -12.99 17.06 -6.94
N PHE A 231 -11.86 16.93 -6.23
CA PHE A 231 -10.55 16.80 -6.87
C PHE A 231 -10.45 15.51 -7.69
N VAL A 232 -10.86 14.38 -7.14
CA VAL A 232 -10.85 13.08 -7.83
C VAL A 232 -11.77 13.14 -9.07
N ALA A 233 -12.98 13.70 -8.93
CA ALA A 233 -13.91 13.86 -10.03
C ALA A 233 -13.33 14.75 -11.14
N ALA A 234 -12.68 15.87 -10.79
CA ALA A 234 -12.03 16.75 -11.74
C ALA A 234 -10.88 16.05 -12.50
N VAL A 235 -10.05 15.27 -11.81
CA VAL A 235 -8.98 14.49 -12.44
C VAL A 235 -9.55 13.40 -13.35
N CYS A 236 -10.54 12.63 -12.89
CA CYS A 236 -11.19 11.61 -13.71
C CYS A 236 -11.87 12.23 -14.96
N PHE A 237 -12.51 13.37 -14.79
CA PHE A 237 -13.11 14.10 -15.92
C PHE A 237 -12.04 14.58 -16.91
N ALA A 238 -10.94 15.16 -16.43
CA ALA A 238 -9.83 15.56 -17.28
C ALA A 238 -9.25 14.35 -18.05
N MET A 239 -9.07 13.23 -17.40
CA MET A 239 -8.61 11.99 -18.07
C MET A 239 -9.62 11.49 -19.10
N SER A 240 -10.91 11.52 -18.81
CA SER A 240 -11.96 11.10 -19.76
C SER A 240 -12.11 12.04 -20.96
N CYS A 241 -11.72 13.31 -20.83
CA CYS A 241 -11.67 14.28 -21.92
C CYS A 241 -10.37 14.18 -22.75
N GLY A 242 -9.50 13.20 -22.47
CA GLY A 242 -8.22 13.04 -23.17
C GLY A 242 -7.12 14.02 -22.74
N TYR A 243 -7.36 14.81 -21.67
CA TYR A 243 -6.31 15.65 -21.10
C TYR A 243 -5.23 14.78 -20.47
N GLY A 244 -3.99 14.95 -20.95
CA GLY A 244 -2.84 14.25 -20.41
C GLY A 244 -2.63 12.85 -20.97
N GLU A 245 -3.27 12.46 -22.07
CA GLU A 245 -2.86 11.30 -22.84
C GLU A 245 -1.47 11.58 -23.43
N PHE A 246 -0.54 10.66 -23.19
CA PHE A 246 0.80 10.70 -23.70
C PHE A 246 1.17 9.34 -24.27
N SER A 247 1.53 9.32 -25.56
CA SER A 247 2.00 8.09 -26.22
C SER A 247 3.52 8.12 -26.33
N TYR A 248 4.14 7.04 -25.89
CA TYR A 248 5.59 6.81 -26.05
C TYR A 248 5.91 6.12 -27.38
N TYR A 249 4.94 5.50 -28.03
CA TYR A 249 5.11 4.71 -29.24
C TYR A 249 4.13 5.15 -30.34
N PRO A 250 4.53 5.14 -31.63
CA PRO A 250 5.89 4.87 -32.18
C PRO A 250 6.87 6.01 -31.96
N ALA A 251 6.41 7.24 -31.78
CA ALA A 251 7.18 8.44 -31.46
C ALA A 251 6.56 9.18 -30.28
N PHE A 252 7.32 10.06 -29.62
CA PHE A 252 6.80 10.88 -28.51
C PHE A 252 5.70 11.80 -29.01
N SER A 253 4.50 11.69 -28.42
CA SER A 253 3.48 12.71 -28.65
C SER A 253 3.92 14.06 -28.05
N PRO A 254 3.63 15.21 -28.66
CA PRO A 254 3.92 16.51 -28.05
C PRO A 254 3.20 16.61 -26.71
N LEU A 255 3.85 17.26 -25.74
CA LEU A 255 3.29 17.54 -24.42
C LEU A 255 2.21 18.65 -24.51
N ASP A 256 1.16 18.43 -25.29
CA ASP A 256 0.04 19.36 -25.41
C ASP A 256 -0.98 19.09 -24.30
N LEU A 257 -1.10 20.05 -23.39
CA LEU A 257 -2.13 20.09 -22.38
C LEU A 257 -3.50 20.55 -22.92
N SER A 258 -3.65 20.65 -24.22
CA SER A 258 -4.89 21.10 -24.87
C SER A 258 -5.66 19.92 -25.49
N PRO A 259 -7.01 19.91 -25.41
CA PRO A 259 -7.85 18.81 -25.92
C PRO A 259 -7.98 18.74 -27.45
N VAL A 260 -7.28 19.61 -28.20
CA VAL A 260 -7.50 19.85 -29.64
C VAL A 260 -6.64 18.95 -30.56
N SER A 261 -5.72 18.17 -30.03
CA SER A 261 -4.68 17.49 -30.84
C SER A 261 -5.18 16.29 -31.67
N TYR A 262 -6.38 15.75 -31.40
CA TYR A 262 -6.84 14.52 -32.09
C TYR A 262 -7.48 14.70 -33.46
N THR A 263 -7.86 15.91 -33.84
CA THR A 263 -8.55 16.12 -35.11
C THR A 263 -7.62 16.12 -36.32
N HIS A 264 -6.33 16.39 -36.14
CA HIS A 264 -5.38 16.46 -37.26
C HIS A 264 -4.72 15.15 -37.66
N LEU A 265 -4.55 14.18 -36.75
CA LEU A 265 -3.95 12.89 -37.08
C LEU A 265 -4.88 11.97 -37.87
N ARG A 266 -6.19 12.08 -37.67
CA ARG A 266 -7.19 11.28 -38.39
C ARG A 266 -7.42 11.74 -39.84
N ALA A 267 -7.04 12.96 -40.19
CA ALA A 267 -7.17 13.50 -41.53
C ALA A 267 -6.08 12.99 -42.50
N HIS A 268 -4.95 12.49 -42.02
CA HIS A 268 -3.88 11.94 -42.85
C HIS A 268 -4.00 10.45 -43.15
N GLU A 269 -4.77 9.69 -42.38
CA GLU A 269 -4.97 8.25 -42.64
C GLU A 269 -6.11 7.91 -43.62
N THR A 270 -6.94 8.89 -43.98
CA THR A 270 -8.07 8.66 -44.92
C THR A 270 -7.80 9.18 -46.33
N GLY A 271 -6.54 9.51 -46.63
CA GLY A 271 -6.13 10.08 -47.94
C GLY A 271 -5.13 9.22 -48.74
N ALA A 272 -5.24 7.86 -48.67
CA ALA A 272 -4.50 6.97 -49.55
C ALA A 272 -5.41 5.88 -50.08
#